data_f2eb26aaaac120ccfec47d7799e87d64
#
_entry.id   f2eb26aaaac120ccfec47d7799e87d64
#
_cell.length_a   1.000
_cell.length_b   1.000
_cell.length_c   1.000
_cell.angle_alpha   90.00
_cell.angle_beta   90.00
_cell.angle_gamma   90.00
#
_symmetry.space_group_name_H-M   'P 1'
#
loop_
_entity.id
_entity.type
_entity.pdbx_description
1 polymer ?
#
loop_
_entity_poly.entity_id
_entity_poly.type
_entity_poly.pdbx_seq_one_letter_code
_entity_poly.pdbx_strand_id
1 'polypeptide(L)'
;MWINFFKLRLFCCLLAVLMVVVLVINVTQVEYLDHETVSATFIDSSGQFVSSQMTRISRNPYCGYEHQTLSSRERTEEDSLLAALQWQVPDVGPVPFVKSTDPSSSYFVILNSAAFFKVGSQLEVLVHVQDFQRKPKKYGGDYLQARIHSPKLQAGAVGRVVDYQNGFYKVFFTLLWPGKVKVSISLVHPTEGIRVLQRLQEEKPHRVYFKSLFRSGRISETTECNVCLPGSLPLCNFTDVYTGEPWFCFKPKKLPCSSRINHFKGGYLKGLLTAAETAFFQSGVNIKMPINSSGPDWVTVIPRRIKAPVFWRGCLIPGCLVGWSAGGVLDGLPAPDRSRCSARPPLPLAGSTALWETSAKTNNLELSHGSGTFPSGYYYKDQWRPRKFKMRQFNDPDNITECLQRKVVYLFGDSTIRQWFEYLTTFVPDLVEFNLGSPKNVGPFLAVDQKHNILLKYRCHGPPIRFTTVFSNELRYVANELNGIVGGKNTVVAIAIWSHFSTFPLEVYIRRLRNIRRAVVQLLDRSPKTVIVIRTANAQELGPEVSLFNSDWYNFQLDTILRKMFSGVGVYLVDAWEMTLAHYLPHKLHPDEVIVKNQLDMFLSFVCPLET
;
A
#
# COMPACT_ATOMS: atom_id res chain seq x y z
N MET A 1 -69.42 36.67 -15.89
CA MET A 1 -68.54 36.12 -14.89
C MET A 1 -68.01 34.71 -15.17
N TRP A 2 -68.72 33.88 -15.92
CA TRP A 2 -68.31 32.48 -16.27
C TRP A 2 -67.26 32.38 -17.39
N ILE A 3 -67.19 33.31 -18.30
CA ILE A 3 -66.25 33.29 -19.46
C ILE A 3 -64.79 33.54 -18.99
N ASN A 4 -64.58 34.29 -17.93
CA ASN A 4 -63.21 34.53 -17.38
C ASN A 4 -62.61 33.32 -16.60
N PHE A 5 -63.48 32.51 -16.00
CA PHE A 5 -63.05 31.33 -15.27
C PHE A 5 -62.57 30.20 -16.22
N PHE A 6 -63.17 30.08 -17.39
CA PHE A 6 -62.79 29.10 -18.40
C PHE A 6 -61.44 29.46 -19.06
N LYS A 7 -61.23 30.76 -19.34
CA LYS A 7 -59.97 31.27 -19.89
C LYS A 7 -58.80 31.11 -18.88
N LEU A 8 -59.06 31.32 -17.61
CA LEU A 8 -58.05 31.15 -16.56
C LEU A 8 -57.65 29.67 -16.39
N ARG A 9 -58.62 28.74 -16.39
CA ARG A 9 -58.33 27.30 -16.34
C ARG A 9 -57.59 26.82 -17.58
N LEU A 10 -57.94 27.29 -18.78
CA LEU A 10 -57.23 26.93 -20.01
C LEU A 10 -55.80 27.48 -20.00
N PHE A 11 -55.58 28.68 -19.46
CA PHE A 11 -54.26 29.29 -19.31
C PHE A 11 -53.39 28.51 -18.30
N CYS A 12 -53.95 28.09 -17.14
CA CYS A 12 -53.24 27.26 -16.16
C CYS A 12 -52.90 25.87 -16.71
N CYS A 13 -53.79 25.25 -17.50
CA CYS A 13 -53.51 23.97 -18.17
C CYS A 13 -52.39 24.10 -19.21
N LEU A 14 -52.38 25.18 -19.99
CA LEU A 14 -51.33 25.45 -20.98
C LEU A 14 -49.99 25.72 -20.31
N LEU A 15 -49.95 26.44 -19.20
CA LEU A 15 -48.74 26.65 -18.39
C LEU A 15 -48.21 25.34 -17.79
N ALA A 16 -49.09 24.47 -17.29
CA ALA A 16 -48.70 23.17 -16.78
C ALA A 16 -48.11 22.25 -17.85
N VAL A 17 -48.72 22.24 -19.05
CA VAL A 17 -48.18 21.49 -20.20
C VAL A 17 -46.84 22.06 -20.65
N LEU A 18 -46.68 23.41 -20.67
CA LEU A 18 -45.40 24.05 -21.00
C LEU A 18 -44.30 23.69 -20.01
N MET A 19 -44.64 23.68 -18.70
CA MET A 19 -43.69 23.27 -17.65
C MET A 19 -43.27 21.80 -17.81
N VAL A 20 -44.19 20.90 -18.12
CA VAL A 20 -43.89 19.50 -18.37
C VAL A 20 -43.00 19.33 -19.61
N VAL A 21 -43.27 20.06 -20.69
CA VAL A 21 -42.46 20.05 -21.90
C VAL A 21 -41.05 20.59 -21.65
N VAL A 22 -40.91 21.68 -20.87
CA VAL A 22 -39.60 22.22 -20.48
C VAL A 22 -38.85 21.24 -19.57
N LEU A 23 -39.54 20.55 -18.68
CA LEU A 23 -38.96 19.50 -17.84
C LEU A 23 -38.48 18.30 -18.65
N VAL A 24 -39.29 17.86 -19.63
CA VAL A 24 -38.89 16.75 -20.53
C VAL A 24 -37.72 17.16 -21.42
N ILE A 25 -37.69 18.39 -21.95
CA ILE A 25 -36.55 18.89 -22.75
C ILE A 25 -35.28 18.98 -21.89
N ASN A 26 -35.37 19.46 -20.65
CA ASN A 26 -34.22 19.49 -19.76
C ASN A 26 -33.72 18.08 -19.36
N VAL A 27 -34.62 17.12 -19.14
CA VAL A 27 -34.24 15.73 -18.85
C VAL A 27 -33.60 15.08 -20.10
N THR A 28 -34.13 15.31 -21.30
CA THR A 28 -33.53 14.79 -22.54
C THR A 28 -32.22 15.50 -22.91
N GLN A 29 -32.04 16.79 -22.57
CA GLN A 29 -30.74 17.46 -22.73
C GLN A 29 -29.70 16.96 -21.72
N VAL A 30 -30.10 16.58 -20.51
CA VAL A 30 -29.16 15.96 -19.51
C VAL A 30 -28.74 14.57 -19.97
N GLU A 31 -29.60 13.78 -20.60
CA GLU A 31 -29.21 12.49 -21.19
C GLU A 31 -28.32 12.60 -22.44
N TYR A 32 -28.38 13.74 -23.17
CA TYR A 32 -27.57 13.95 -24.39
C TYR A 32 -26.19 14.56 -24.11
N LEU A 33 -25.96 15.11 -22.90
CA LEU A 33 -24.66 15.68 -22.49
C LEU A 33 -23.69 14.68 -21.86
N ASP A 34 -24.07 13.41 -21.70
CA ASP A 34 -23.23 12.36 -21.13
C ASP A 34 -22.28 11.70 -22.16
N HIS A 35 -22.12 12.26 -23.35
CA HIS A 35 -21.22 11.80 -24.41
C HIS A 35 -20.11 12.82 -24.75
N GLU A 36 -19.62 13.61 -23.78
CA GLU A 36 -18.40 14.38 -24.00
C GLU A 36 -17.17 13.53 -23.69
N THR A 37 -16.41 13.24 -24.73
CA THR A 37 -15.05 12.73 -24.67
C THR A 37 -14.16 13.74 -23.93
N VAL A 38 -13.67 13.37 -22.75
CA VAL A 38 -12.65 14.15 -22.05
C VAL A 38 -11.34 13.98 -22.81
N SER A 39 -10.99 15.00 -23.61
CA SER A 39 -9.68 15.10 -24.26
C SER A 39 -8.68 15.67 -23.26
N ALA A 40 -7.73 14.89 -22.81
CA ALA A 40 -6.57 15.40 -22.08
C ALA A 40 -5.53 15.86 -23.10
N THR A 41 -5.23 17.15 -23.14
CA THR A 41 -4.16 17.72 -23.96
C THR A 41 -2.85 17.73 -23.17
N PHE A 42 -1.83 17.11 -23.70
CA PHE A 42 -0.48 17.18 -23.21
C PHE A 42 0.38 17.98 -24.17
N ILE A 43 1.33 18.76 -23.65
CA ILE A 43 2.34 19.46 -24.44
C ILE A 43 3.56 18.54 -24.51
N ASP A 44 3.99 18.17 -25.71
CA ASP A 44 5.21 17.39 -25.91
C ASP A 44 6.47 18.28 -25.81
N SER A 45 7.64 17.66 -25.86
CA SER A 45 8.94 18.36 -25.77
C SER A 45 9.23 19.31 -26.95
N SER A 46 8.35 19.36 -27.96
CA SER A 46 8.41 20.29 -29.11
C SER A 46 7.37 21.42 -29.06
N GLY A 47 6.54 21.46 -28.00
CA GLY A 47 5.52 22.51 -27.81
C GLY A 47 4.24 22.34 -28.64
N GLN A 48 4.01 21.17 -29.23
CA GLN A 48 2.79 20.89 -29.98
C GLN A 48 1.74 20.17 -29.11
N PHE A 49 0.46 20.56 -29.30
CA PHE A 49 -0.67 19.90 -28.64
C PHE A 49 -0.97 18.55 -29.29
N VAL A 50 -0.72 17.46 -28.56
CA VAL A 50 -1.13 16.11 -28.97
C VAL A 50 -2.39 15.74 -28.22
N SER A 51 -3.51 15.62 -28.93
CA SER A 51 -4.77 15.09 -28.41
C SER A 51 -4.75 13.56 -28.53
N SER A 52 -4.54 12.85 -27.45
CA SER A 52 -4.78 11.41 -27.41
C SER A 52 -6.25 11.15 -27.05
N GLN A 53 -7.05 10.69 -27.98
CA GLN A 53 -8.36 10.13 -27.67
C GLN A 53 -8.16 8.82 -26.90
N MET A 54 -8.40 8.85 -25.60
CA MET A 54 -8.56 7.64 -24.79
C MET A 54 -9.88 6.99 -25.21
N THR A 55 -9.83 6.02 -26.11
CA THR A 55 -10.97 5.13 -26.37
C THR A 55 -11.25 4.36 -25.08
N ARG A 56 -12.31 4.69 -24.38
CA ARG A 56 -12.87 3.88 -23.31
C ARG A 56 -13.21 2.51 -23.90
N ILE A 57 -12.38 1.50 -23.61
CA ILE A 57 -12.67 0.10 -23.93
C ILE A 57 -14.02 -0.24 -23.30
N SER A 58 -14.94 -0.80 -24.08
CA SER A 58 -16.26 -1.25 -23.66
C SER A 58 -16.12 -2.14 -22.44
N ARG A 59 -16.47 -1.62 -21.26
CA ARG A 59 -16.44 -2.36 -20.00
C ARG A 59 -17.55 -3.42 -20.03
N ASN A 60 -17.27 -4.56 -19.44
CA ASN A 60 -18.15 -5.72 -19.42
C ASN A 60 -19.48 -5.38 -18.71
N PRO A 61 -20.65 -5.42 -19.36
CA PRO A 61 -21.92 -4.83 -18.86
C PRO A 61 -22.52 -5.55 -17.63
N TYR A 62 -21.94 -6.67 -17.17
CA TYR A 62 -22.43 -7.44 -16.04
C TYR A 62 -21.68 -7.20 -14.71
N CYS A 63 -20.79 -6.23 -14.65
CA CYS A 63 -20.08 -5.89 -13.42
C CYS A 63 -20.88 -4.91 -12.57
N GLY A 64 -21.32 -5.33 -11.39
CA GLY A 64 -22.22 -4.54 -10.56
C GLY A 64 -21.66 -3.20 -10.07
N TYR A 65 -20.32 -3.06 -10.00
CA TYR A 65 -19.69 -1.80 -9.60
C TYR A 65 -19.87 -0.70 -10.68
N GLU A 66 -20.06 -1.05 -11.95
CA GLU A 66 -20.27 -0.10 -13.05
C GLU A 66 -21.61 0.64 -12.94
N HIS A 67 -22.58 0.04 -12.25
CA HIS A 67 -23.90 0.61 -12.02
C HIS A 67 -23.96 1.53 -10.78
N GLN A 68 -22.85 1.71 -10.05
CA GLN A 68 -22.79 2.63 -8.92
C GLN A 68 -22.68 4.08 -9.42
N THR A 69 -23.58 4.93 -8.97
CA THR A 69 -23.52 6.37 -9.23
C THR A 69 -22.40 6.99 -8.42
N LEU A 70 -21.43 7.59 -9.08
CA LEU A 70 -20.35 8.36 -8.45
C LEU A 70 -20.63 9.85 -8.63
N SER A 71 -20.36 10.63 -7.59
CA SER A 71 -20.30 12.09 -7.72
C SER A 71 -19.13 12.50 -8.63
N SER A 72 -19.18 13.70 -9.21
CA SER A 72 -18.11 14.23 -10.07
C SER A 72 -16.74 14.18 -9.38
N ARG A 73 -16.69 14.52 -8.08
CA ARG A 73 -15.46 14.46 -7.28
C ARG A 73 -14.92 13.03 -7.12
N GLU A 74 -15.79 12.06 -6.88
CA GLU A 74 -15.38 10.65 -6.73
C GLU A 74 -14.92 10.06 -8.06
N ARG A 75 -15.51 10.48 -9.18
CA ARG A 75 -15.07 10.08 -10.52
C ARG A 75 -13.68 10.64 -10.83
N THR A 76 -13.48 11.95 -10.62
CA THR A 76 -12.15 12.59 -10.80
C THR A 76 -11.07 11.95 -9.93
N GLU A 77 -11.39 11.62 -8.68
CA GLU A 77 -10.45 10.91 -7.79
C GLU A 77 -10.13 9.50 -8.35
N GLU A 78 -11.14 8.74 -8.78
CA GLU A 78 -10.96 7.40 -9.34
C GLU A 78 -10.10 7.43 -10.60
N ASP A 79 -10.39 8.36 -11.52
CA ASP A 79 -9.64 8.57 -12.77
C ASP A 79 -8.17 8.97 -12.47
N SER A 80 -7.96 9.86 -11.50
CA SER A 80 -6.60 10.26 -11.07
C SER A 80 -5.79 9.11 -10.47
N LEU A 81 -6.44 8.25 -9.68
CA LEU A 81 -5.80 7.05 -9.12
C LEU A 81 -5.45 6.05 -10.21
N LEU A 82 -6.36 5.80 -11.15
CA LEU A 82 -6.13 4.89 -12.28
C LEU A 82 -5.02 5.42 -13.21
N ALA A 83 -5.02 6.72 -13.52
CA ALA A 83 -3.97 7.35 -14.32
C ALA A 83 -2.58 7.22 -13.67
N ALA A 84 -2.51 7.30 -12.33
CA ALA A 84 -1.26 7.13 -11.61
C ALA A 84 -0.71 5.69 -11.63
N LEU A 85 -1.52 4.73 -12.03
CA LEU A 85 -1.16 3.32 -12.16
C LEU A 85 -0.89 2.90 -13.59
N GLN A 86 -0.98 3.84 -14.54
CA GLN A 86 -0.78 3.55 -15.95
C GLN A 86 0.62 2.97 -16.15
N TRP A 87 0.67 1.67 -16.41
CA TRP A 87 1.90 0.96 -16.73
C TRP A 87 2.16 1.13 -18.22
N GLN A 88 3.29 1.75 -18.55
CA GLN A 88 3.64 1.99 -19.95
C GLN A 88 4.09 0.68 -20.60
N VAL A 89 3.15 0.01 -21.23
CA VAL A 89 3.42 -1.16 -22.06
C VAL A 89 3.29 -0.74 -23.53
N PRO A 90 4.36 -0.83 -24.32
CA PRO A 90 4.30 -0.41 -25.71
C PRO A 90 3.38 -1.34 -26.52
N ASP A 91 2.66 -0.77 -27.48
CA ASP A 91 1.83 -1.56 -28.39
C ASP A 91 2.70 -2.16 -29.52
N VAL A 92 3.37 -3.27 -29.18
CA VAL A 92 4.25 -3.99 -30.12
C VAL A 92 3.58 -5.23 -30.73
N GLY A 93 2.26 -5.36 -30.60
CA GLY A 93 1.53 -6.55 -31.07
C GLY A 93 1.92 -7.84 -30.34
N PRO A 94 1.49 -9.01 -30.81
CA PRO A 94 1.89 -10.31 -30.26
C PRO A 94 3.39 -10.54 -30.45
N VAL A 95 4.12 -10.77 -29.36
CA VAL A 95 5.56 -11.02 -29.36
C VAL A 95 5.83 -12.50 -29.11
N PRO A 96 6.61 -13.22 -29.94
CA PRO A 96 7.02 -14.56 -29.63
C PRO A 96 7.85 -14.62 -28.35
N PHE A 97 7.73 -15.71 -27.58
CA PHE A 97 8.45 -15.90 -26.32
C PHE A 97 9.96 -15.62 -26.44
N VAL A 98 10.61 -16.10 -27.49
CA VAL A 98 12.06 -15.89 -27.68
C VAL A 98 12.49 -14.42 -27.80
N LYS A 99 11.56 -13.52 -28.05
CA LYS A 99 11.79 -12.07 -28.08
C LYS A 99 11.36 -11.35 -26.78
N SER A 100 10.82 -12.08 -25.80
CA SER A 100 10.56 -11.52 -24.48
C SER A 100 11.86 -11.34 -23.69
N THR A 101 11.79 -10.59 -22.59
CA THR A 101 12.96 -10.34 -21.74
C THR A 101 13.45 -11.62 -21.09
N ASP A 102 14.73 -11.95 -21.34
CA ASP A 102 15.46 -13.05 -20.70
C ASP A 102 16.35 -12.51 -19.55
N PRO A 103 16.06 -12.82 -18.29
CA PRO A 103 16.89 -12.39 -17.16
C PRO A 103 18.32 -12.93 -17.21
N SER A 104 18.53 -14.10 -17.85
CA SER A 104 19.85 -14.75 -17.94
C SER A 104 20.76 -14.06 -18.95
N SER A 105 20.20 -13.51 -20.03
CA SER A 105 20.92 -12.73 -21.06
C SER A 105 21.03 -11.25 -20.68
N SER A 106 20.14 -10.76 -19.80
CA SER A 106 20.14 -9.39 -19.29
C SER A 106 21.22 -9.20 -18.23
N TYR A 107 21.69 -7.96 -18.06
CA TYR A 107 22.71 -7.66 -17.07
C TYR A 107 22.58 -6.27 -16.50
N PHE A 108 23.25 -6.03 -15.37
CA PHE A 108 23.38 -4.68 -14.82
C PHE A 108 24.84 -4.28 -14.62
N VAL A 109 25.07 -2.96 -14.56
CA VAL A 109 26.39 -2.33 -14.34
C VAL A 109 26.24 -1.25 -13.29
N ILE A 110 27.18 -1.18 -12.35
CA ILE A 110 27.29 -0.06 -11.41
C ILE A 110 27.96 1.12 -12.14
N LEU A 111 27.24 2.25 -12.31
CA LEU A 111 27.71 3.36 -13.15
C LEU A 111 28.77 4.22 -12.48
N ASN A 112 28.55 4.60 -11.22
CA ASN A 112 29.42 5.48 -10.47
C ASN A 112 30.38 4.65 -9.60
N SER A 113 31.22 3.83 -10.25
CA SER A 113 32.22 3.03 -9.52
C SER A 113 33.27 3.94 -8.88
N ALA A 114 33.32 3.91 -7.56
CA ALA A 114 34.36 4.54 -6.77
C ALA A 114 35.05 3.48 -5.91
N ALA A 115 36.33 3.68 -5.57
CA ALA A 115 37.04 2.76 -4.67
C ALA A 115 36.28 2.58 -3.34
N PHE A 116 35.67 3.66 -2.84
CA PHE A 116 34.86 3.67 -1.62
C PHE A 116 33.71 4.67 -1.73
N PHE A 117 32.55 4.29 -1.25
CA PHE A 117 31.41 5.16 -1.04
C PHE A 117 31.32 5.60 0.43
N LYS A 118 30.64 6.70 0.71
CA LYS A 118 30.33 7.13 2.08
C LYS A 118 28.88 6.80 2.41
N VAL A 119 28.61 6.52 3.68
CA VAL A 119 27.22 6.41 4.16
C VAL A 119 26.46 7.69 3.80
N GLY A 120 25.28 7.53 3.18
CA GLY A 120 24.44 8.61 2.65
C GLY A 120 24.67 8.91 1.17
N SER A 121 25.69 8.34 0.52
CA SER A 121 25.89 8.47 -0.93
C SER A 121 24.81 7.73 -1.71
N GLN A 122 24.55 8.19 -2.93
CA GLN A 122 23.71 7.52 -3.90
C GLN A 122 24.55 6.58 -4.76
N LEU A 123 24.07 5.36 -4.93
CA LEU A 123 24.61 4.37 -5.86
C LEU A 123 23.67 4.29 -7.06
N GLU A 124 24.23 4.38 -8.26
CA GLU A 124 23.50 4.31 -9.53
C GLU A 124 23.87 3.04 -10.29
N VAL A 125 22.86 2.34 -10.74
CA VAL A 125 22.99 1.07 -11.47
C VAL A 125 22.19 1.16 -12.76
N LEU A 126 22.78 0.78 -13.87
CA LEU A 126 22.09 0.65 -15.16
C LEU A 126 21.81 -0.83 -15.42
N VAL A 127 20.56 -1.15 -15.73
CA VAL A 127 20.14 -2.48 -16.19
C VAL A 127 19.93 -2.42 -17.68
N HIS A 128 20.49 -3.37 -18.39
CA HIS A 128 20.30 -3.57 -19.83
C HIS A 128 19.59 -4.89 -20.05
N VAL A 129 18.34 -4.86 -20.53
CA VAL A 129 17.57 -6.06 -20.79
C VAL A 129 17.72 -6.54 -22.21
N GLN A 130 17.79 -7.86 -22.36
CA GLN A 130 17.93 -8.57 -23.62
C GLN A 130 16.89 -9.67 -23.75
N ASP A 131 16.61 -10.10 -24.98
CA ASP A 131 15.73 -11.23 -25.25
C ASP A 131 16.50 -12.57 -25.17
N PHE A 132 15.79 -13.70 -25.33
CA PHE A 132 16.38 -15.04 -25.34
C PHE A 132 17.34 -15.30 -26.54
N GLN A 133 17.39 -14.41 -27.53
CA GLN A 133 18.36 -14.43 -28.62
C GLN A 133 19.57 -13.51 -28.34
N ARG A 134 19.68 -12.96 -27.12
CA ARG A 134 20.70 -11.98 -26.70
C ARG A 134 20.65 -10.67 -27.48
N LYS A 135 19.50 -10.33 -28.05
CA LYS A 135 19.29 -9.03 -28.71
C LYS A 135 18.79 -8.00 -27.71
N PRO A 136 19.32 -6.77 -27.74
CA PRO A 136 18.82 -5.70 -26.89
C PRO A 136 17.33 -5.45 -27.12
N LYS A 137 16.56 -5.35 -26.04
CA LYS A 137 15.16 -4.91 -26.09
C LYS A 137 15.13 -3.43 -26.48
N LYS A 138 14.13 -3.03 -27.27
CA LYS A 138 13.96 -1.66 -27.76
C LYS A 138 12.83 -0.90 -27.07
N TYR A 139 12.22 -1.51 -26.05
CA TYR A 139 11.11 -0.97 -25.27
C TYR A 139 11.24 -1.39 -23.80
N GLY A 140 10.54 -0.69 -22.94
CA GLY A 140 10.46 -0.96 -21.52
C GLY A 140 9.19 -1.72 -21.12
N GLY A 141 8.75 -1.53 -19.88
CA GLY A 141 7.53 -2.11 -19.32
C GLY A 141 7.76 -3.40 -18.53
N ASP A 142 9.00 -3.91 -18.42
CA ASP A 142 9.31 -5.03 -17.52
C ASP A 142 9.11 -4.60 -16.07
N TYR A 143 8.61 -5.49 -15.23
CA TYR A 143 8.53 -5.24 -13.81
C TYR A 143 9.76 -5.76 -13.09
N LEU A 144 10.61 -4.84 -12.64
CA LEU A 144 11.84 -5.12 -11.92
C LEU A 144 11.69 -4.79 -10.42
N GLN A 145 12.29 -5.61 -9.57
CA GLN A 145 12.49 -5.32 -8.15
C GLN A 145 13.99 -5.22 -7.88
N ALA A 146 14.38 -4.24 -7.06
CA ALA A 146 15.79 -3.97 -6.75
C ALA A 146 16.01 -3.72 -5.26
N ARG A 147 17.08 -4.31 -4.73
CA ARG A 147 17.52 -4.08 -3.35
C ARG A 147 19.04 -4.09 -3.23
N ILE A 148 19.55 -3.43 -2.20
CA ILE A 148 20.92 -3.62 -1.71
C ILE A 148 20.89 -4.36 -0.38
N HIS A 149 21.85 -5.22 -0.14
CA HIS A 149 21.90 -5.99 1.10
C HIS A 149 23.32 -6.33 1.54
N SER A 150 23.48 -6.60 2.84
CA SER A 150 24.70 -7.14 3.46
C SER A 150 24.30 -8.31 4.34
N PRO A 151 24.38 -9.59 3.87
CA PRO A 151 23.95 -10.75 4.65
C PRO A 151 24.64 -10.85 6.01
N LYS A 152 25.95 -10.59 6.08
CA LYS A 152 26.73 -10.61 7.34
C LYS A 152 26.26 -9.56 8.37
N LEU A 153 25.67 -8.46 7.92
CA LEU A 153 25.14 -7.40 8.77
C LEU A 153 23.63 -7.49 8.94
N GLN A 154 22.99 -8.48 8.31
CA GLN A 154 21.54 -8.59 8.27
C GLN A 154 20.89 -7.24 7.93
N ALA A 155 21.47 -6.59 6.90
CA ALA A 155 21.10 -5.25 6.46
C ALA A 155 20.55 -5.28 5.03
N GLY A 156 19.57 -4.40 4.75
CA GLY A 156 18.98 -4.29 3.43
C GLY A 156 18.13 -3.05 3.26
N ALA A 157 18.09 -2.54 2.02
CA ALA A 157 17.26 -1.40 1.61
C ALA A 157 16.79 -1.58 0.17
N VAL A 158 15.63 -1.00 -0.16
CA VAL A 158 15.08 -1.06 -1.52
C VAL A 158 15.71 -0.02 -2.44
N GLY A 159 15.71 -0.31 -3.75
CA GLY A 159 16.12 0.60 -4.82
C GLY A 159 14.92 1.14 -5.59
N ARG A 160 15.04 2.37 -6.08
CA ARG A 160 14.06 2.98 -6.98
C ARG A 160 14.42 2.68 -8.42
N VAL A 161 13.56 1.95 -9.11
CA VAL A 161 13.71 1.63 -10.53
C VAL A 161 13.05 2.72 -11.38
N VAL A 162 13.73 3.16 -12.42
CA VAL A 162 13.23 4.10 -13.44
C VAL A 162 13.39 3.44 -14.79
N ASP A 163 12.30 3.28 -15.52
CA ASP A 163 12.26 2.70 -16.87
C ASP A 163 12.45 3.83 -17.89
N TYR A 164 13.43 3.69 -18.81
CA TYR A 164 13.66 4.62 -19.92
C TYR A 164 12.88 4.27 -21.19
N GLN A 165 12.04 3.23 -21.13
CA GLN A 165 11.18 2.79 -22.24
C GLN A 165 11.92 2.35 -23.51
N ASN A 166 13.19 1.99 -23.39
CA ASN A 166 14.07 1.63 -24.51
C ASN A 166 14.93 0.39 -24.25
N GLY A 167 14.54 -0.43 -23.24
CA GLY A 167 15.29 -1.61 -22.80
C GLY A 167 16.38 -1.32 -21.77
N PHE A 168 16.49 -0.06 -21.33
CA PHE A 168 17.35 0.33 -20.21
C PHE A 168 16.52 0.76 -19.02
N TYR A 169 16.98 0.36 -17.81
CA TYR A 169 16.41 0.76 -16.53
C TYR A 169 17.53 1.33 -15.67
N LYS A 170 17.27 2.44 -14.98
CA LYS A 170 18.21 2.97 -14.01
C LYS A 170 17.68 2.73 -12.60
N VAL A 171 18.55 2.22 -11.74
CA VAL A 171 18.20 1.94 -10.34
C VAL A 171 19.06 2.85 -9.45
N PHE A 172 18.37 3.49 -8.49
CA PHE A 172 18.98 4.37 -7.51
C PHE A 172 18.87 3.78 -6.12
N PHE A 173 20.00 3.69 -5.42
CA PHE A 173 20.07 3.26 -4.03
C PHE A 173 20.68 4.34 -3.16
N THR A 174 20.19 4.48 -1.94
CA THR A 174 20.89 5.23 -0.89
C THR A 174 21.69 4.26 -0.02
N LEU A 175 22.97 4.47 0.12
CA LEU A 175 23.86 3.63 0.94
C LEU A 175 23.73 4.02 2.41
N LEU A 176 23.07 3.19 3.23
CA LEU A 176 22.60 3.57 4.56
C LEU A 176 23.42 2.97 5.72
N TRP A 177 24.37 2.09 5.42
CA TRP A 177 25.26 1.48 6.42
C TRP A 177 26.67 1.28 5.87
N PRO A 178 27.71 1.21 6.72
CA PRO A 178 29.07 0.94 6.29
C PRO A 178 29.30 -0.57 6.07
N GLY A 179 30.30 -0.91 5.28
CA GLY A 179 30.72 -2.27 4.98
C GLY A 179 30.52 -2.66 3.53
N LYS A 180 30.58 -3.99 3.26
CA LYS A 180 30.36 -4.54 1.92
C LYS A 180 28.87 -4.63 1.64
N VAL A 181 28.42 -4.00 0.56
CA VAL A 181 27.01 -3.92 0.14
C VAL A 181 26.87 -4.55 -1.23
N LYS A 182 26.00 -5.55 -1.34
CA LYS A 182 25.70 -6.25 -2.60
C LYS A 182 24.43 -5.67 -3.24
N VAL A 183 24.44 -5.51 -4.56
CA VAL A 183 23.26 -5.16 -5.37
C VAL A 183 22.56 -6.44 -5.81
N SER A 184 21.24 -6.46 -5.73
CA SER A 184 20.39 -7.53 -6.27
C SER A 184 19.24 -6.91 -7.06
N ILE A 185 19.09 -7.35 -8.30
CA ILE A 185 18.02 -6.94 -9.20
C ILE A 185 17.34 -8.20 -9.73
N SER A 186 16.02 -8.20 -9.75
CA SER A 186 15.22 -9.33 -10.23
C SER A 186 14.17 -8.88 -11.23
N LEU A 187 14.03 -9.62 -12.32
CA LEU A 187 12.88 -9.54 -13.21
C LEU A 187 11.72 -10.27 -12.55
N VAL A 188 10.66 -9.53 -12.20
CA VAL A 188 9.44 -10.12 -11.63
C VAL A 188 8.58 -10.71 -12.74
N HIS A 189 8.31 -9.90 -13.77
CA HIS A 189 7.65 -10.31 -15.00
C HIS A 189 8.19 -9.52 -16.20
N PRO A 190 8.35 -10.16 -17.36
CA PRO A 190 8.64 -9.46 -18.61
C PRO A 190 7.41 -8.64 -19.04
N THR A 191 7.63 -7.62 -19.86
CA THR A 191 6.59 -6.76 -20.44
C THR A 191 5.46 -7.56 -21.07
N GLU A 192 5.78 -8.64 -21.76
CA GLU A 192 4.81 -9.53 -22.42
C GLU A 192 3.93 -10.24 -21.39
N GLY A 193 4.50 -10.65 -20.26
CA GLY A 193 3.75 -11.18 -19.12
C GLY A 193 2.83 -10.12 -18.49
N ILE A 194 3.31 -8.89 -18.33
CA ILE A 194 2.50 -7.77 -17.82
C ILE A 194 1.27 -7.52 -18.70
N ARG A 195 1.45 -7.53 -20.04
CA ARG A 195 0.30 -7.40 -20.97
C ARG A 195 -0.75 -8.48 -20.77
N VAL A 196 -0.34 -9.72 -20.55
CA VAL A 196 -1.27 -10.82 -20.25
C VAL A 196 -1.99 -10.56 -18.92
N LEU A 197 -1.28 -10.08 -17.89
CA LEU A 197 -1.88 -9.75 -16.59
C LEU A 197 -2.89 -8.60 -16.71
N GLN A 198 -2.59 -7.56 -17.50
CA GLN A 198 -3.52 -6.46 -17.82
C GLN A 198 -4.79 -6.99 -18.51
N ARG A 199 -4.62 -7.76 -19.58
CA ARG A 199 -5.74 -8.40 -20.30
C ARG A 199 -6.61 -9.24 -19.36
N LEU A 200 -6.00 -10.05 -18.49
CA LEU A 200 -6.74 -10.86 -17.53
C LEU A 200 -7.49 -10.01 -16.49
N GLN A 201 -6.97 -8.86 -16.12
CA GLN A 201 -7.63 -7.94 -15.18
C GLN A 201 -8.88 -7.30 -15.83
N GLU A 202 -8.80 -6.98 -17.11
CA GLU A 202 -9.88 -6.35 -17.87
C GLU A 202 -10.94 -7.36 -18.33
N GLU A 203 -10.53 -8.46 -18.99
CA GLU A 203 -11.45 -9.41 -19.62
C GLU A 203 -11.97 -10.48 -18.68
N LYS A 204 -11.21 -10.84 -17.64
CA LYS A 204 -11.52 -11.93 -16.71
C LYS A 204 -11.51 -11.49 -15.24
N PRO A 205 -12.27 -10.44 -14.87
CA PRO A 205 -12.35 -9.95 -13.48
C PRO A 205 -12.92 -11.02 -12.53
N HIS A 206 -13.70 -11.97 -13.05
CA HIS A 206 -14.30 -13.10 -12.33
C HIS A 206 -13.43 -14.37 -12.33
N ARG A 207 -12.14 -14.29 -12.72
CA ARG A 207 -11.24 -15.46 -12.79
C ARG A 207 -11.00 -16.18 -11.44
N VAL A 208 -11.26 -15.49 -10.34
CA VAL A 208 -11.50 -16.10 -9.03
C VAL A 208 -12.99 -15.98 -8.75
N TYR A 209 -13.67 -17.09 -8.55
CA TYR A 209 -15.09 -17.10 -8.25
C TYR A 209 -15.37 -17.67 -6.86
N PHE A 210 -16.50 -17.27 -6.32
CA PHE A 210 -16.96 -17.62 -4.99
C PHE A 210 -18.27 -18.38 -5.08
N LYS A 211 -18.66 -19.00 -4.00
CA LYS A 211 -19.94 -19.71 -3.90
C LYS A 211 -20.65 -19.35 -2.61
N SER A 212 -21.96 -19.51 -2.61
CA SER A 212 -22.79 -19.44 -1.41
C SER A 212 -23.74 -20.61 -1.37
N LEU A 213 -23.93 -21.18 -0.20
CA LEU A 213 -24.96 -22.15 0.11
C LEU A 213 -26.25 -21.39 0.44
N PHE A 214 -27.35 -21.81 -0.18
CA PHE A 214 -28.72 -21.41 0.12
C PHE A 214 -29.43 -22.62 0.70
N ARG A 215 -30.21 -22.45 1.77
CA ARG A 215 -30.88 -23.55 2.45
C ARG A 215 -32.20 -23.11 3.06
N SER A 216 -33.24 -23.92 2.86
CA SER A 216 -34.52 -23.82 3.54
C SER A 216 -35.08 -25.23 3.82
N GLY A 217 -35.23 -25.57 5.07
CA GLY A 217 -35.58 -26.91 5.50
C GLY A 217 -34.61 -27.97 4.97
N ARG A 218 -35.13 -28.92 4.19
CA ARG A 218 -34.34 -30.01 3.59
C ARG A 218 -33.75 -29.67 2.21
N ILE A 219 -34.13 -28.54 1.63
CA ILE A 219 -33.66 -28.14 0.30
C ILE A 219 -32.39 -27.30 0.47
N SER A 220 -31.36 -27.63 -0.28
CA SER A 220 -30.13 -26.83 -0.34
C SER A 220 -29.62 -26.72 -1.78
N GLU A 221 -29.14 -25.55 -2.14
CA GLU A 221 -28.53 -25.25 -3.44
C GLU A 221 -27.26 -24.41 -3.22
N THR A 222 -26.28 -24.62 -4.09
CA THR A 222 -25.05 -23.81 -4.09
C THR A 222 -24.95 -23.08 -5.42
N THR A 223 -24.74 -21.75 -5.36
CA THR A 223 -24.59 -20.94 -6.57
C THR A 223 -23.29 -20.14 -6.53
N GLU A 224 -22.84 -19.74 -7.71
CA GLU A 224 -21.66 -18.89 -7.87
C GLU A 224 -21.98 -17.44 -7.55
N CYS A 225 -20.99 -16.75 -6.94
CA CYS A 225 -21.10 -15.37 -6.49
C CYS A 225 -19.84 -14.59 -6.88
N ASN A 226 -20.02 -13.30 -7.25
CA ASN A 226 -18.94 -12.37 -7.50
C ASN A 226 -19.49 -10.92 -7.61
N VAL A 227 -18.59 -9.93 -7.73
CA VAL A 227 -18.92 -8.56 -8.14
C VAL A 227 -19.27 -8.53 -9.63
N CYS A 228 -18.53 -9.29 -10.44
CA CYS A 228 -18.78 -9.49 -11.88
C CYS A 228 -19.20 -10.94 -12.12
N LEU A 229 -20.38 -11.15 -12.67
CA LEU A 229 -20.89 -12.47 -13.03
C LEU A 229 -21.22 -12.53 -14.54
N PRO A 230 -20.72 -13.54 -15.26
CA PRO A 230 -20.98 -13.67 -16.70
C PRO A 230 -22.43 -14.07 -16.99
N GLY A 231 -23.00 -13.52 -18.07
CA GLY A 231 -24.28 -13.92 -18.62
C GLY A 231 -25.51 -13.20 -18.05
N SER A 232 -26.69 -13.60 -18.53
CA SER A 232 -27.99 -12.95 -18.28
C SER A 232 -28.87 -13.71 -17.28
N LEU A 233 -28.29 -14.62 -16.46
CA LEU A 233 -29.05 -15.37 -15.48
C LEU A 233 -29.57 -14.48 -14.35
N PRO A 234 -30.74 -14.77 -13.77
CA PRO A 234 -31.26 -14.02 -12.64
C PRO A 234 -30.28 -13.98 -11.47
N LEU A 235 -30.12 -12.81 -10.84
CA LEU A 235 -29.19 -12.58 -9.75
C LEU A 235 -29.91 -12.34 -8.42
N CYS A 236 -29.29 -12.80 -7.34
CA CYS A 236 -29.56 -12.33 -5.99
C CYS A 236 -28.59 -11.18 -5.68
N ASN A 237 -29.14 -10.03 -5.31
CA ASN A 237 -28.37 -8.84 -4.93
C ASN A 237 -28.10 -8.85 -3.42
N PHE A 238 -26.82 -8.84 -3.04
CA PHE A 238 -26.32 -8.75 -1.67
C PHE A 238 -25.45 -7.51 -1.47
N THR A 239 -25.70 -6.47 -2.23
CA THR A 239 -25.05 -5.16 -2.05
C THR A 239 -25.21 -4.71 -0.60
N ASP A 240 -24.11 -4.30 0.02
CA ASP A 240 -24.13 -3.79 1.39
C ASP A 240 -24.89 -2.46 1.46
N VAL A 241 -25.91 -2.40 2.30
CA VAL A 241 -26.84 -1.26 2.36
C VAL A 241 -26.20 0.03 2.90
N TYR A 242 -25.12 -0.07 3.65
CA TYR A 242 -24.44 1.08 4.26
C TYR A 242 -23.31 1.63 3.39
N THR A 243 -22.55 0.73 2.77
CA THR A 243 -21.40 1.13 1.93
C THR A 243 -21.75 1.21 0.45
N GLY A 244 -22.86 0.60 0.04
CA GLY A 244 -23.24 0.46 -1.37
C GLY A 244 -22.35 -0.51 -2.16
N GLU A 245 -21.48 -1.27 -1.50
CA GLU A 245 -20.55 -2.17 -2.18
C GLU A 245 -21.26 -3.39 -2.74
N PRO A 246 -21.17 -3.64 -4.07
CA PRO A 246 -21.95 -4.66 -4.74
C PRO A 246 -21.42 -6.05 -4.48
N TRP A 247 -22.34 -6.99 -4.28
CA TRP A 247 -22.06 -8.42 -4.25
C TRP A 247 -23.26 -9.18 -4.78
N PHE A 248 -23.05 -10.09 -5.73
CA PHE A 248 -24.13 -10.85 -6.38
C PHE A 248 -23.88 -12.33 -6.34
N CYS A 249 -24.96 -13.12 -6.33
CA CYS A 249 -24.92 -14.56 -6.59
C CYS A 249 -25.94 -14.90 -7.68
N PHE A 250 -25.70 -15.92 -8.49
CA PHE A 250 -26.77 -16.48 -9.33
C PHE A 250 -27.92 -16.94 -8.43
N LYS A 251 -29.16 -16.61 -8.85
CA LYS A 251 -30.36 -16.99 -8.12
C LYS A 251 -30.51 -18.50 -8.11
N PRO A 252 -30.70 -19.14 -6.94
CA PRO A 252 -31.03 -20.57 -6.87
C PRO A 252 -32.32 -20.86 -7.64
N LYS A 253 -32.45 -22.11 -8.16
CA LYS A 253 -33.62 -22.50 -8.94
C LYS A 253 -34.87 -22.65 -8.09
N LYS A 254 -34.73 -23.18 -6.86
CA LYS A 254 -35.83 -23.55 -5.96
C LYS A 254 -35.94 -22.70 -4.72
N LEU A 255 -34.90 -21.92 -4.40
CA LEU A 255 -34.82 -21.20 -3.14
C LEU A 255 -34.82 -19.67 -3.34
N PRO A 256 -35.36 -18.88 -2.39
CA PRO A 256 -35.29 -17.42 -2.43
C PRO A 256 -33.89 -16.93 -2.07
N CYS A 257 -33.57 -15.71 -2.48
CA CYS A 257 -32.29 -15.06 -2.17
C CYS A 257 -32.02 -14.92 -0.66
N SER A 258 -33.07 -14.72 0.13
CA SER A 258 -33.02 -14.60 1.60
C SER A 258 -32.54 -15.87 2.33
N SER A 259 -32.53 -17.03 1.65
CA SER A 259 -32.06 -18.30 2.23
C SER A 259 -30.55 -18.51 2.16
N ARG A 260 -29.76 -17.47 1.85
CA ARG A 260 -28.29 -17.52 1.82
C ARG A 260 -27.73 -17.78 3.22
N ILE A 261 -26.86 -18.80 3.32
CA ILE A 261 -26.24 -19.22 4.60
C ILE A 261 -24.83 -18.66 4.77
N ASN A 262 -24.02 -18.70 3.70
CA ASN A 262 -22.58 -18.45 3.82
C ASN A 262 -21.97 -17.87 2.55
N HIS A 263 -20.69 -17.62 2.63
CA HIS A 263 -19.78 -17.26 1.55
C HIS A 263 -18.53 -18.12 1.66
N PHE A 264 -18.04 -18.66 0.55
CA PHE A 264 -16.78 -19.39 0.50
C PHE A 264 -16.11 -19.32 -0.88
N LYS A 265 -14.80 -19.60 -0.92
CA LYS A 265 -14.05 -19.70 -2.18
C LYS A 265 -14.66 -20.79 -3.06
N GLY A 266 -15.00 -20.43 -4.29
CA GLY A 266 -15.48 -21.38 -5.31
C GLY A 266 -14.34 -22.09 -6.01
N GLY A 267 -13.43 -21.33 -6.59
CA GLY A 267 -12.29 -21.84 -7.34
C GLY A 267 -11.65 -20.79 -8.24
N TYR A 268 -10.86 -21.28 -9.17
CA TYR A 268 -10.20 -20.49 -10.20
C TYR A 268 -10.67 -20.93 -11.59
N LEU A 269 -10.86 -19.99 -12.50
CA LEU A 269 -11.13 -20.30 -13.90
C LEU A 269 -9.89 -21.00 -14.50
N LYS A 270 -10.14 -22.01 -15.31
CA LYS A 270 -9.11 -22.72 -16.09
C LYS A 270 -8.99 -22.14 -17.48
N GLY A 271 -7.89 -22.42 -18.17
CA GLY A 271 -7.69 -22.00 -19.56
C GLY A 271 -7.61 -20.49 -19.76
N LEU A 272 -7.04 -19.77 -18.77
CA LEU A 272 -6.86 -18.32 -18.85
C LEU A 272 -5.80 -17.88 -19.84
N LEU A 273 -4.85 -18.75 -20.13
CA LEU A 273 -3.71 -18.51 -21.00
C LEU A 273 -3.80 -19.36 -22.27
N THR A 274 -3.40 -18.80 -23.38
CA THR A 274 -3.04 -19.55 -24.58
C THR A 274 -1.72 -20.29 -24.38
N ALA A 275 -1.42 -21.25 -25.26
CA ALA A 275 -0.14 -21.97 -25.21
C ALA A 275 1.08 -21.01 -25.31
N ALA A 276 0.98 -19.96 -26.13
CA ALA A 276 2.01 -18.94 -26.26
C ALA A 276 2.17 -18.09 -25.00
N GLU A 277 1.08 -17.71 -24.34
CA GLU A 277 1.10 -16.89 -23.12
C GLU A 277 1.64 -17.66 -21.90
N THR A 278 1.43 -18.98 -21.85
CA THR A 278 1.97 -19.83 -20.77
C THR A 278 3.50 -19.73 -20.67
N ALA A 279 4.18 -19.49 -21.79
CA ALA A 279 5.63 -19.33 -21.84
C ALA A 279 6.14 -18.11 -21.05
N PHE A 280 5.32 -17.09 -20.83
CA PHE A 280 5.70 -15.90 -20.05
C PHE A 280 5.58 -16.09 -18.53
N PHE A 281 5.12 -17.26 -18.06
CA PHE A 281 4.92 -17.56 -16.65
C PHE A 281 5.57 -18.90 -16.24
N GLN A 282 6.90 -18.97 -16.36
CA GLN A 282 7.67 -20.16 -16.05
C GLN A 282 8.57 -19.93 -14.84
N SER A 283 8.41 -20.77 -13.80
CA SER A 283 9.32 -20.78 -12.65
C SER A 283 10.73 -21.15 -13.10
N GLY A 284 11.73 -20.45 -12.56
CA GLY A 284 13.14 -20.67 -12.94
C GLY A 284 13.55 -20.08 -14.29
N VAL A 285 12.63 -19.45 -15.03
CA VAL A 285 12.90 -18.85 -16.35
C VAL A 285 12.64 -17.33 -16.35
N ASN A 286 11.41 -16.91 -16.04
CA ASN A 286 11.01 -15.50 -16.19
C ASN A 286 10.08 -14.98 -15.08
N ILE A 287 9.86 -15.76 -14.02
CA ILE A 287 9.13 -15.32 -12.82
C ILE A 287 10.15 -15.06 -11.71
N LYS A 288 10.28 -13.80 -11.29
CA LYS A 288 11.10 -13.36 -10.15
C LYS A 288 12.54 -13.86 -10.20
N MET A 289 13.13 -13.80 -11.40
CA MET A 289 14.47 -14.29 -11.70
C MET A 289 15.53 -13.21 -11.51
N PRO A 290 16.71 -13.55 -10.95
CA PRO A 290 17.79 -12.59 -10.79
C PRO A 290 18.39 -12.18 -12.15
N ILE A 291 18.71 -10.90 -12.28
CA ILE A 291 19.55 -10.35 -13.35
C ILE A 291 20.95 -10.21 -12.77
N ASN A 292 21.95 -10.76 -13.46
CA ASN A 292 23.34 -10.77 -13.00
C ASN A 292 24.09 -9.48 -13.36
N SER A 293 25.14 -9.15 -12.64
CA SER A 293 26.06 -8.07 -13.01
C SER A 293 27.02 -8.54 -14.11
N SER A 294 27.33 -7.66 -15.06
CA SER A 294 28.41 -7.88 -16.02
C SER A 294 29.81 -7.52 -15.47
N GLY A 295 29.85 -7.02 -14.21
CA GLY A 295 31.06 -6.66 -13.48
C GLY A 295 30.89 -6.94 -11.98
N PRO A 296 31.51 -6.16 -11.09
CA PRO A 296 31.27 -6.28 -9.65
C PRO A 296 29.80 -6.03 -9.29
N ASP A 297 29.22 -6.89 -8.45
CA ASP A 297 27.86 -6.75 -7.93
C ASP A 297 27.83 -6.17 -6.51
N TRP A 298 28.95 -5.66 -6.02
CA TRP A 298 29.10 -5.12 -4.67
C TRP A 298 29.97 -3.86 -4.65
N VAL A 299 29.76 -3.05 -3.63
CA VAL A 299 30.53 -1.84 -3.32
C VAL A 299 30.98 -1.84 -1.86
N THR A 300 32.05 -1.09 -1.56
CA THR A 300 32.49 -0.85 -0.17
C THR A 300 32.03 0.52 0.28
N VAL A 301 31.37 0.56 1.44
CA VAL A 301 30.84 1.80 2.04
C VAL A 301 31.61 2.08 3.33
N ILE A 302 32.20 3.27 3.44
CA ILE A 302 32.91 3.72 4.64
C ILE A 302 31.99 4.62 5.50
N PRO A 303 32.20 4.68 6.81
CA PRO A 303 31.45 5.56 7.68
C PRO A 303 31.57 7.03 7.23
N ARG A 304 30.50 7.80 7.39
CA ARG A 304 30.57 9.25 7.24
C ARG A 304 31.44 9.78 8.40
N ARG A 305 32.57 10.45 8.10
CA ARG A 305 33.34 11.13 9.15
C ARG A 305 32.41 12.13 9.84
N ILE A 306 32.08 11.88 11.11
CA ILE A 306 31.47 12.88 11.97
C ILE A 306 32.55 13.97 12.07
N LYS A 307 32.27 15.21 11.61
CA LYS A 307 33.08 16.34 11.99
C LYS A 307 33.10 16.33 13.52
N ALA A 308 34.25 16.09 14.11
CA ALA A 308 34.38 16.27 15.55
C ALA A 308 33.79 17.65 15.89
N PRO A 309 32.99 17.79 16.93
CA PRO A 309 32.53 19.08 17.36
C PRO A 309 33.77 19.96 17.39
N VAL A 310 33.71 21.15 16.76
CA VAL A 310 34.78 22.11 16.81
C VAL A 310 34.90 22.51 18.28
N PHE A 311 35.75 21.80 19.02
CA PHE A 311 36.22 22.28 20.29
C PHE A 311 36.94 23.58 19.93
N TRP A 312 36.44 24.67 20.38
CA TRP A 312 37.05 25.97 20.30
C TRP A 312 38.53 25.80 20.68
N ARG A 313 39.43 26.01 19.73
CA ARG A 313 40.83 26.19 20.07
C ARG A 313 40.88 27.37 21.05
N GLY A 314 41.14 27.03 22.30
CA GLY A 314 41.25 28.01 23.34
C GLY A 314 42.22 29.11 22.96
N CYS A 315 41.93 30.31 23.36
CA CYS A 315 42.81 31.44 23.31
C CYS A 315 44.21 31.02 23.76
N LEU A 316 45.18 31.10 22.87
CA LEU A 316 46.59 31.08 23.23
C LEU A 316 46.87 32.38 24.00
N ILE A 317 46.91 32.29 25.33
CA ILE A 317 47.52 33.28 26.16
C ILE A 317 49.00 32.94 26.21
N PRO A 318 49.94 33.79 25.79
CA PRO A 318 51.38 33.52 25.93
C PRO A 318 51.73 33.54 27.42
N GLY A 319 52.14 32.38 27.95
CA GLY A 319 52.67 32.31 29.30
C GLY A 319 52.35 31.09 30.18
N CYS A 320 51.60 30.11 29.72
CA CYS A 320 51.42 28.87 30.50
C CYS A 320 51.84 27.63 29.68
N LEU A 321 53.11 27.26 29.82
CA LEU A 321 53.64 25.94 29.47
C LEU A 321 53.28 24.97 30.61
N VAL A 322 52.29 24.12 30.40
CA VAL A 322 52.08 22.93 31.23
C VAL A 322 52.46 21.72 30.39
N GLY A 323 53.63 21.17 30.69
CA GLY A 323 54.14 19.94 30.13
C GLY A 323 53.30 18.76 30.63
N TRP A 324 52.87 17.91 29.72
CA TRP A 324 52.31 16.60 30.02
C TRP A 324 53.44 15.56 30.01
N SER A 325 53.86 15.09 31.20
CA SER A 325 54.57 13.84 31.34
C SER A 325 53.59 12.76 31.85
N ALA A 326 53.66 11.59 31.26
CA ALA A 326 52.86 10.43 31.66
C ALA A 326 53.34 9.90 33.04
N GLY A 327 52.39 9.60 33.92
CA GLY A 327 52.54 8.69 35.05
C GLY A 327 52.70 9.39 36.41
N GLY A 328 51.78 9.13 37.33
CA GLY A 328 51.96 9.34 38.76
C GLY A 328 50.75 9.99 39.46
N VAL A 329 50.15 9.19 40.29
CA VAL A 329 49.15 9.58 41.30
C VAL A 329 49.80 10.53 42.31
N LEU A 330 49.20 11.71 42.56
CA LEU A 330 49.37 12.43 43.84
C LEU A 330 48.11 13.23 44.17
N ASP A 331 47.59 12.92 45.34
CA ASP A 331 46.53 13.61 46.06
C ASP A 331 46.94 15.03 46.50
N GLY A 332 45.95 15.92 46.49
CA GLY A 332 45.93 17.09 47.37
C GLY A 332 46.45 18.40 46.81
N LEU A 333 45.61 19.15 46.12
CA LEU A 333 45.69 20.63 46.07
C LEU A 333 44.30 21.24 45.80
N PRO A 334 43.98 22.42 46.41
CA PRO A 334 42.64 22.98 46.40
C PRO A 334 42.22 23.59 45.05
N ALA A 335 40.92 23.56 44.76
CA ALA A 335 40.31 24.06 43.54
C ALA A 335 40.48 25.57 43.36
N PRO A 336 40.78 26.09 42.15
CA PRO A 336 40.84 27.52 41.90
C PRO A 336 39.44 28.15 41.79
N ASP A 337 39.34 29.32 42.38
CA ASP A 337 38.20 30.21 42.46
C ASP A 337 37.58 30.54 41.09
N ARG A 338 36.26 30.31 40.94
CA ARG A 338 35.46 30.52 39.71
C ARG A 338 34.91 31.91 39.54
N SER A 339 35.44 32.94 40.19
CA SER A 339 34.80 34.26 40.26
C SER A 339 35.29 35.33 39.27
N ARG A 340 36.05 34.99 38.24
CA ARG A 340 36.46 36.01 37.24
C ARG A 340 36.50 35.49 35.80
N CYS A 341 35.34 35.27 35.18
CA CYS A 341 35.17 35.31 33.71
C CYS A 341 33.74 35.66 33.38
N SER A 342 33.41 36.95 33.37
CA SER A 342 32.18 37.46 32.75
C SER A 342 32.46 37.74 31.26
N ALA A 343 32.01 36.86 30.38
CA ALA A 343 31.97 37.13 28.95
C ALA A 343 30.60 37.67 28.57
N ARG A 344 30.52 38.88 28.07
CA ARG A 344 29.31 39.46 27.44
C ARG A 344 28.99 38.69 26.15
N PRO A 345 27.69 38.38 25.86
CA PRO A 345 27.30 37.83 24.59
C PRO A 345 27.40 38.87 23.46
N PRO A 346 27.74 38.51 22.24
CA PRO A 346 27.73 39.42 21.09
C PRO A 346 26.29 39.77 20.69
N LEU A 347 26.09 41.03 20.31
CA LEU A 347 24.86 41.60 19.78
C LEU A 347 24.44 40.90 18.47
N PRO A 348 23.15 40.72 18.22
CA PRO A 348 22.68 40.14 16.97
C PRO A 348 22.71 41.16 15.84
N LEU A 349 23.27 40.76 14.69
CA LEU A 349 23.14 41.47 13.43
C LEU A 349 21.71 41.41 12.93
N ALA A 350 21.12 42.59 12.74
CA ALA A 350 19.78 42.76 12.18
C ALA A 350 19.74 42.34 10.71
N GLY A 351 18.68 41.59 10.32
CA GLY A 351 18.25 41.53 8.94
C GLY A 351 17.96 40.13 8.40
N SER A 352 16.85 39.54 8.82
CA SER A 352 15.84 38.89 7.94
C SER A 352 14.69 38.39 8.82
N THR A 353 13.56 39.05 8.70
CA THR A 353 12.28 38.66 9.29
C THR A 353 11.78 37.43 8.57
N ALA A 354 11.92 36.25 9.19
CA ALA A 354 11.11 35.10 8.91
C ALA A 354 10.09 34.97 10.06
N LEU A 355 8.85 35.29 9.75
CA LEU A 355 7.70 35.08 10.61
C LEU A 355 7.58 33.59 10.94
N TRP A 356 7.91 33.23 12.17
CA TRP A 356 7.55 31.94 12.78
C TRP A 356 6.25 32.14 13.53
N GLU A 357 5.13 31.89 12.86
CA GLU A 357 3.89 31.67 13.56
C GLU A 357 3.99 30.36 14.35
N THR A 358 3.83 30.50 15.66
CA THR A 358 3.63 29.40 16.59
C THR A 358 2.29 28.74 16.28
N SER A 359 2.31 27.74 15.42
CA SER A 359 1.23 26.79 15.25
C SER A 359 1.49 25.59 16.14
N ALA A 360 0.47 25.18 16.88
CA ALA A 360 0.47 24.05 17.78
C ALA A 360 1.15 22.83 17.14
N LYS A 361 2.11 22.23 17.84
CA LYS A 361 2.75 20.96 17.47
C LYS A 361 1.74 19.84 17.45
N THR A 362 1.03 19.67 16.35
CA THR A 362 0.47 18.38 15.95
C THR A 362 1.61 17.62 15.26
N ASN A 363 1.98 16.47 15.81
CA ASN A 363 2.94 15.54 15.22
C ASN A 363 2.32 14.96 13.94
N ASN A 364 2.34 15.72 12.85
CA ASN A 364 1.94 15.26 11.53
C ASN A 364 3.09 14.44 10.93
N LEU A 365 3.13 13.14 11.23
CA LEU A 365 3.84 12.15 10.43
C LEU A 365 3.04 11.96 9.13
N GLU A 366 3.16 12.92 8.22
CA GLU A 366 2.43 12.93 6.96
C GLU A 366 2.82 11.76 6.06
N LEU A 367 1.80 11.04 5.62
CA LEU A 367 1.81 10.01 4.59
C LEU A 367 1.96 10.64 3.19
N SER A 368 3.01 11.42 2.90
CA SER A 368 3.16 11.99 1.58
C SER A 368 4.19 11.22 0.73
N HIS A 369 3.72 10.46 -0.26
CA HIS A 369 4.57 9.93 -1.33
C HIS A 369 5.02 11.02 -2.34
N GLY A 370 4.53 12.25 -2.22
CA GLY A 370 4.94 13.40 -3.04
C GLY A 370 6.20 14.13 -2.56
N SER A 371 6.59 14.01 -1.28
CA SER A 371 7.79 14.61 -0.68
C SER A 371 8.51 13.68 0.31
N GLY A 372 8.18 12.40 0.31
CA GLY A 372 8.71 11.39 1.24
C GLY A 372 10.17 11.02 0.93
N THR A 373 10.98 10.82 1.97
CA THR A 373 12.31 10.20 1.84
C THR A 373 12.18 8.77 1.33
N PHE A 374 12.76 8.48 0.16
CA PHE A 374 12.90 7.13 -0.34
C PHE A 374 14.33 6.61 -0.14
N PRO A 375 14.55 5.38 0.30
CA PRO A 375 13.56 4.48 0.89
C PRO A 375 13.02 5.00 2.24
N SER A 376 11.85 4.50 2.68
CA SER A 376 11.19 4.88 3.94
C SER A 376 12.02 4.46 5.17
N GLY A 377 12.80 3.37 5.02
CA GLY A 377 13.67 2.81 6.04
C GLY A 377 14.67 1.79 5.47
N TYR A 378 15.33 1.07 6.36
CA TYR A 378 16.26 -0.01 6.01
C TYR A 378 16.43 -0.97 7.18
N TYR A 379 16.81 -2.22 6.89
CA TYR A 379 17.26 -3.16 7.92
C TYR A 379 18.72 -2.95 8.25
N TYR A 380 19.05 -3.12 9.54
CA TYR A 380 20.41 -3.25 10.04
C TYR A 380 20.40 -4.12 11.30
N LYS A 381 21.06 -5.25 11.29
CA LYS A 381 21.02 -6.31 12.32
C LYS A 381 19.59 -6.79 12.58
N ASP A 382 18.88 -7.13 11.52
CA ASP A 382 17.47 -7.55 11.50
C ASP A 382 16.47 -6.57 12.13
N GLN A 383 16.91 -5.34 12.44
CA GLN A 383 16.05 -4.28 12.95
C GLN A 383 15.75 -3.27 11.85
N TRP A 384 14.47 -3.00 11.63
CA TRP A 384 14.03 -1.92 10.74
C TRP A 384 14.35 -0.56 11.35
N ARG A 385 14.89 0.31 10.54
CA ARG A 385 15.25 1.69 10.92
C ARG A 385 14.54 2.67 10.00
N PRO A 386 13.40 3.23 10.42
CA PRO A 386 12.74 4.29 9.67
C PRO A 386 13.66 5.51 9.54
N ARG A 387 13.61 6.21 8.40
CA ARG A 387 14.47 7.39 8.17
C ARG A 387 13.90 8.69 8.72
N LYS A 388 12.60 8.72 9.04
CA LYS A 388 11.90 9.94 9.49
C LYS A 388 11.75 10.05 11.01
N PHE A 389 11.79 8.97 11.73
CA PHE A 389 11.61 8.96 13.20
C PHE A 389 12.41 7.84 13.85
N LYS A 390 12.50 7.87 15.18
CA LYS A 390 13.18 6.82 15.97
C LYS A 390 12.15 5.79 16.43
N MET A 391 12.28 4.56 15.95
CA MET A 391 11.43 3.44 16.33
C MET A 391 11.90 2.79 17.63
N ARG A 392 10.97 2.42 18.53
CA ARG A 392 11.24 1.57 19.71
C ARG A 392 11.35 0.12 19.28
N GLN A 393 12.11 -0.66 20.04
CA GLN A 393 12.18 -2.12 19.93
C GLN A 393 11.44 -2.73 21.12
N PHE A 394 10.42 -3.54 20.85
CA PHE A 394 9.62 -4.22 21.85
C PHE A 394 10.07 -5.69 21.94
N ASN A 395 11.26 -5.90 22.54
CA ASN A 395 11.89 -7.23 22.66
C ASN A 395 11.42 -8.00 23.89
N ASP A 396 10.66 -7.36 24.78
CA ASP A 396 10.15 -7.90 26.01
C ASP A 396 8.61 -7.81 26.02
N PRO A 397 7.89 -8.89 26.39
CA PRO A 397 6.44 -8.87 26.54
C PRO A 397 5.93 -7.77 27.48
N ASP A 398 6.65 -7.47 28.56
CA ASP A 398 6.26 -6.43 29.53
C ASP A 398 6.20 -5.05 28.88
N ASN A 399 7.14 -4.74 27.97
CA ASN A 399 7.12 -3.47 27.21
C ASN A 399 5.89 -3.35 26.30
N ILE A 400 5.41 -4.45 25.73
CA ILE A 400 4.17 -4.47 24.93
C ILE A 400 2.96 -4.31 25.85
N THR A 401 2.94 -5.01 26.97
CA THR A 401 1.89 -4.93 27.99
C THR A 401 1.74 -3.51 28.52
N GLU A 402 2.85 -2.86 28.90
CA GLU A 402 2.88 -1.47 29.34
C GLU A 402 2.32 -0.53 28.25
N CYS A 403 2.76 -0.70 27.02
CA CYS A 403 2.30 0.08 25.88
C CYS A 403 0.79 -0.07 25.63
N LEU A 404 0.28 -1.28 25.70
CA LEU A 404 -1.12 -1.57 25.39
C LEU A 404 -2.05 -1.47 26.61
N GLN A 405 -1.54 -1.22 27.80
CA GLN A 405 -2.33 -1.10 29.02
C GLN A 405 -3.51 -0.13 28.85
N ARG A 406 -4.70 -0.59 29.27
CA ARG A 406 -5.99 0.15 29.18
C ARG A 406 -6.41 0.48 27.75
N LYS A 407 -5.92 -0.25 26.73
CA LYS A 407 -6.27 0.00 25.34
C LYS A 407 -7.18 -1.08 24.76
N VAL A 408 -8.03 -0.64 23.84
CA VAL A 408 -8.78 -1.51 22.95
C VAL A 408 -8.14 -1.41 21.57
N VAL A 409 -7.61 -2.54 21.08
CA VAL A 409 -6.93 -2.64 19.80
C VAL A 409 -7.80 -3.41 18.82
N TYR A 410 -8.17 -2.77 17.72
CA TYR A 410 -8.92 -3.36 16.63
C TYR A 410 -7.98 -3.63 15.45
N LEU A 411 -7.94 -4.88 14.98
CA LEU A 411 -7.20 -5.31 13.80
C LEU A 411 -8.21 -5.72 12.72
N PHE A 412 -8.30 -4.94 11.65
CA PHE A 412 -9.24 -5.19 10.56
C PHE A 412 -8.52 -5.53 9.26
N GLY A 413 -8.92 -6.59 8.59
CA GLY A 413 -8.40 -6.87 7.26
C GLY A 413 -8.22 -8.34 6.91
N ASP A 414 -7.22 -8.62 6.08
CA ASP A 414 -6.91 -9.97 5.60
C ASP A 414 -5.95 -10.73 6.54
N SER A 415 -5.47 -11.90 6.09
CA SER A 415 -4.57 -12.74 6.89
C SER A 415 -3.24 -12.06 7.25
N THR A 416 -2.84 -11.00 6.56
CA THR A 416 -1.57 -10.32 6.85
C THR A 416 -1.64 -9.46 8.12
N ILE A 417 -2.82 -8.93 8.48
CA ILE A 417 -3.03 -8.29 9.78
C ILE A 417 -3.39 -9.31 10.87
N ARG A 418 -3.97 -10.48 10.49
CA ARG A 418 -4.18 -11.57 11.41
C ARG A 418 -2.85 -12.07 12.00
N GLN A 419 -1.76 -12.10 11.25
CA GLN A 419 -0.42 -12.43 11.77
C GLN A 419 0.00 -11.52 12.93
N TRP A 420 -0.47 -10.25 12.96
CA TRP A 420 -0.19 -9.38 14.11
C TRP A 420 -0.95 -9.81 15.36
N PHE A 421 -2.21 -10.26 15.19
CA PHE A 421 -2.99 -10.84 16.28
C PHE A 421 -2.30 -12.09 16.82
N GLU A 422 -1.95 -13.03 15.95
CA GLU A 422 -1.30 -14.29 16.28
C GLU A 422 0.06 -14.08 16.96
N TYR A 423 0.86 -13.12 16.48
CA TYR A 423 2.13 -12.77 17.12
C TYR A 423 1.92 -12.22 18.53
N LEU A 424 1.03 -11.26 18.70
CA LEU A 424 0.77 -10.61 19.99
C LEU A 424 0.26 -11.61 21.03
N THR A 425 -0.67 -12.49 20.68
CA THR A 425 -1.21 -13.51 21.58
C THR A 425 -0.22 -14.63 21.90
N THR A 426 0.77 -14.86 21.04
CA THR A 426 1.85 -15.82 21.30
C THR A 426 2.97 -15.19 22.14
N PHE A 427 3.32 -13.94 21.88
CA PHE A 427 4.46 -13.26 22.48
C PHE A 427 4.13 -12.66 23.86
N VAL A 428 2.87 -12.26 24.12
CA VAL A 428 2.42 -11.66 25.39
C VAL A 428 1.62 -12.70 26.19
N PRO A 429 2.22 -13.33 27.24
CA PRO A 429 1.61 -14.50 27.92
C PRO A 429 0.26 -14.21 28.58
N ASP A 430 0.08 -13.01 29.14
CA ASP A 430 -1.16 -12.61 29.84
C ASP A 430 -2.31 -12.22 28.88
N LEU A 431 -2.03 -12.13 27.58
CA LEU A 431 -3.03 -11.82 26.55
C LEU A 431 -3.71 -13.10 26.06
N VAL A 432 -4.70 -13.56 26.80
CA VAL A 432 -5.38 -14.85 26.58
C VAL A 432 -6.44 -14.75 25.51
N GLU A 433 -6.36 -15.60 24.48
CA GLU A 433 -7.37 -15.71 23.43
C GLU A 433 -8.61 -16.48 23.92
N PHE A 434 -9.79 -15.91 23.64
CA PHE A 434 -11.08 -16.57 23.89
C PHE A 434 -11.50 -17.41 22.69
N ASN A 435 -11.87 -18.66 22.92
CA ASN A 435 -12.44 -19.50 21.88
C ASN A 435 -13.88 -19.08 21.56
N LEU A 436 -14.05 -18.32 20.49
CA LEU A 436 -15.36 -17.90 19.98
C LEU A 436 -16.01 -18.92 19.03
N GLY A 437 -15.40 -20.09 18.84
CA GLY A 437 -15.86 -21.08 17.84
C GLY A 437 -15.71 -20.58 16.40
N SER A 438 -14.94 -19.53 16.18
CA SER A 438 -14.78 -18.90 14.88
C SER A 438 -13.85 -19.69 13.94
N PRO A 439 -14.04 -19.59 12.61
CA PRO A 439 -13.13 -20.22 11.65
C PRO A 439 -11.69 -19.69 11.81
N LYS A 440 -10.73 -20.60 11.93
CA LYS A 440 -9.31 -20.33 12.24
C LYS A 440 -8.63 -19.30 11.32
N ASN A 441 -9.11 -19.12 10.09
CA ASN A 441 -8.49 -18.23 9.10
C ASN A 441 -9.17 -16.86 8.96
N VAL A 442 -10.34 -16.66 9.58
CA VAL A 442 -11.19 -15.48 9.34
C VAL A 442 -11.58 -14.77 10.63
N GLY A 443 -11.68 -15.50 11.74
CA GLY A 443 -12.20 -14.97 12.99
C GLY A 443 -13.73 -14.80 12.96
N PRO A 444 -14.30 -13.94 13.81
CA PRO A 444 -13.62 -12.97 14.68
C PRO A 444 -12.79 -13.61 15.78
N PHE A 445 -11.68 -12.95 16.18
CA PHE A 445 -10.87 -13.36 17.33
C PHE A 445 -10.88 -12.28 18.40
N LEU A 446 -10.74 -12.71 19.63
CA LEU A 446 -10.74 -11.86 20.80
C LEU A 446 -9.68 -12.36 21.78
N ALA A 447 -8.80 -11.48 22.24
CA ALA A 447 -7.89 -11.77 23.34
C ALA A 447 -7.95 -10.67 24.39
N VAL A 448 -7.78 -11.05 25.66
CA VAL A 448 -7.93 -10.16 26.81
C VAL A 448 -6.81 -10.38 27.81
N ASP A 449 -6.20 -9.30 28.25
CA ASP A 449 -5.43 -9.25 29.49
C ASP A 449 -6.25 -8.47 30.53
N GLN A 450 -6.83 -9.19 31.48
CA GLN A 450 -7.70 -8.62 32.51
C GLN A 450 -6.92 -7.76 33.51
N LYS A 451 -5.69 -8.13 33.82
CA LYS A 451 -4.83 -7.44 34.80
C LYS A 451 -4.46 -6.05 34.31
N HIS A 452 -4.14 -5.91 33.04
CA HIS A 452 -3.72 -4.65 32.44
C HIS A 452 -4.83 -3.96 31.65
N ASN A 453 -6.04 -4.54 31.60
CA ASN A 453 -7.20 -4.03 30.87
C ASN A 453 -6.90 -3.86 29.35
N ILE A 454 -6.29 -4.86 28.74
CA ILE A 454 -6.02 -4.88 27.30
C ILE A 454 -7.11 -5.72 26.61
N LEU A 455 -7.67 -5.19 25.54
CA LEU A 455 -8.62 -5.90 24.68
C LEU A 455 -8.12 -5.86 23.25
N LEU A 456 -7.78 -7.02 22.69
CA LEU A 456 -7.34 -7.18 21.30
C LEU A 456 -8.43 -7.90 20.51
N LYS A 457 -8.84 -7.30 19.40
CA LYS A 457 -9.88 -7.83 18.50
C LYS A 457 -9.34 -7.94 17.08
N TYR A 458 -9.55 -9.08 16.44
CA TYR A 458 -9.33 -9.23 15.00
C TYR A 458 -10.65 -9.55 14.31
N ARG A 459 -10.88 -8.94 13.13
CA ARG A 459 -11.99 -9.27 12.23
C ARG A 459 -11.56 -9.16 10.78
N CYS A 460 -11.88 -10.21 10.01
CA CYS A 460 -11.67 -10.19 8.58
C CYS A 460 -12.59 -9.18 7.90
N HIS A 461 -12.13 -8.62 6.78
CA HIS A 461 -12.94 -7.74 5.94
C HIS A 461 -14.10 -8.50 5.27
N GLY A 462 -15.10 -7.78 4.78
CA GLY A 462 -16.21 -8.34 4.00
C GLY A 462 -15.76 -8.96 2.67
N PRO A 463 -16.70 -9.48 1.86
CA PRO A 463 -16.35 -10.08 0.57
C PRO A 463 -15.49 -9.14 -0.29
N PRO A 464 -14.55 -9.66 -1.09
CA PRO A 464 -14.27 -11.08 -1.33
C PRO A 464 -13.41 -11.71 -0.23
N ILE A 465 -13.74 -12.93 0.22
CA ILE A 465 -12.91 -13.70 1.15
C ILE A 465 -12.48 -14.99 0.45
N ARG A 466 -11.19 -15.10 0.14
CA ARG A 466 -10.64 -16.16 -0.72
C ARG A 466 -10.41 -17.51 -0.02
N PHE A 467 -10.51 -17.54 1.29
CA PHE A 467 -10.19 -18.73 2.07
C PHE A 467 -11.33 -19.01 3.05
N THR A 468 -11.57 -20.29 3.28
CA THR A 468 -12.56 -20.79 4.24
C THR A 468 -14.03 -20.41 3.94
N THR A 469 -14.93 -20.93 4.76
CA THR A 469 -16.37 -20.63 4.74
C THR A 469 -16.68 -19.63 5.84
N VAL A 470 -17.45 -18.58 5.51
CA VAL A 470 -17.89 -17.55 6.44
C VAL A 470 -19.42 -17.48 6.41
N PHE A 471 -20.07 -17.50 7.56
CA PHE A 471 -21.52 -17.32 7.63
C PHE A 471 -21.93 -15.92 7.19
N SER A 472 -23.11 -15.79 6.60
CA SER A 472 -23.59 -14.52 6.04
C SER A 472 -23.69 -13.40 7.07
N ASN A 473 -24.01 -13.72 8.34
CA ASN A 473 -24.07 -12.77 9.45
C ASN A 473 -22.69 -12.29 9.93
N GLU A 474 -21.61 -13.00 9.58
CA GLU A 474 -20.22 -12.62 9.91
C GLU A 474 -19.51 -11.85 8.78
N LEU A 475 -20.20 -11.64 7.66
CA LEU A 475 -19.65 -10.86 6.53
C LEU A 475 -19.75 -9.35 6.84
N ARG A 476 -18.75 -8.82 7.52
CA ARG A 476 -18.69 -7.43 7.97
C ARG A 476 -17.74 -6.60 7.11
N TYR A 477 -18.19 -5.42 6.71
CA TYR A 477 -17.36 -4.45 5.99
C TYR A 477 -16.61 -3.57 6.98
N VAL A 478 -15.31 -3.35 6.74
CA VAL A 478 -14.44 -2.56 7.65
C VAL A 478 -15.00 -1.17 7.91
N ALA A 479 -15.57 -0.51 6.89
CA ALA A 479 -16.19 0.81 7.07
C ALA A 479 -17.36 0.79 8.07
N ASN A 480 -18.20 -0.27 8.04
CA ASN A 480 -19.31 -0.41 8.97
C ASN A 480 -18.83 -0.67 10.40
N GLU A 481 -17.78 -1.49 10.57
CA GLU A 481 -17.16 -1.72 11.89
C GLU A 481 -16.57 -0.41 12.45
N LEU A 482 -15.88 0.40 11.63
CA LEU A 482 -15.32 1.69 12.04
C LEU A 482 -16.40 2.68 12.49
N ASN A 483 -17.55 2.68 11.83
CA ASN A 483 -18.68 3.54 12.21
C ASN A 483 -19.25 3.19 13.58
N GLY A 484 -19.13 1.94 14.02
CA GLY A 484 -19.54 1.46 15.35
C GLY A 484 -18.54 1.73 16.48
N ILE A 485 -17.32 2.24 16.16
CA ILE A 485 -16.29 2.51 17.18
C ILE A 485 -16.47 3.90 17.75
N VAL A 486 -16.52 4.00 19.08
CA VAL A 486 -16.60 5.30 19.79
C VAL A 486 -15.30 6.10 19.62
N GLY A 487 -14.16 5.44 19.69
CA GLY A 487 -12.85 6.06 19.58
C GLY A 487 -12.30 6.59 20.91
N GLY A 488 -11.28 7.43 20.83
CA GLY A 488 -10.62 8.08 21.96
C GLY A 488 -9.18 7.62 22.20
N LYS A 489 -8.52 8.19 23.20
CA LYS A 489 -7.07 7.99 23.50
C LYS A 489 -6.67 6.53 23.79
N ASN A 490 -7.63 5.71 24.18
CA ASN A 490 -7.43 4.30 24.51
C ASN A 490 -7.82 3.36 23.35
N THR A 491 -8.23 3.92 22.22
CA THR A 491 -8.64 3.17 21.05
C THR A 491 -7.56 3.20 19.99
N VAL A 492 -7.14 2.01 19.55
CA VAL A 492 -6.16 1.80 18.47
C VAL A 492 -6.82 0.97 17.39
N VAL A 493 -6.67 1.38 16.14
CA VAL A 493 -7.20 0.66 14.98
C VAL A 493 -6.07 0.42 13.99
N ALA A 494 -5.84 -0.82 13.59
CA ALA A 494 -4.95 -1.15 12.48
C ALA A 494 -5.73 -1.80 11.34
N ILE A 495 -5.45 -1.39 10.10
CA ILE A 495 -6.15 -1.83 8.90
C ILE A 495 -5.16 -2.34 7.88
N ALA A 496 -5.36 -3.57 7.37
CA ALA A 496 -4.64 -4.13 6.24
C ALA A 496 -5.62 -4.86 5.32
N ILE A 497 -5.84 -4.32 4.15
CA ILE A 497 -6.79 -4.87 3.18
C ILE A 497 -6.22 -4.75 1.77
N TRP A 498 -5.80 -5.88 1.16
CA TRP A 498 -5.22 -5.88 -0.18
C TRP A 498 -5.22 -7.26 -0.85
N SER A 499 -4.76 -8.33 -0.21
CA SER A 499 -4.41 -9.59 -0.87
C SER A 499 -5.57 -10.28 -1.57
N HIS A 500 -6.79 -10.12 -1.06
CA HIS A 500 -8.00 -10.71 -1.65
C HIS A 500 -8.53 -9.92 -2.86
N PHE A 501 -8.03 -8.71 -3.10
CA PHE A 501 -8.49 -7.81 -4.17
C PHE A 501 -7.66 -7.89 -5.46
N SER A 502 -6.53 -8.58 -5.46
CA SER A 502 -5.57 -8.60 -6.58
C SER A 502 -6.14 -9.06 -7.92
N THR A 503 -7.28 -9.76 -7.97
CA THR A 503 -7.92 -10.19 -9.22
C THR A 503 -9.14 -9.35 -9.61
N PHE A 504 -9.56 -8.44 -8.74
CA PHE A 504 -10.72 -7.58 -9.02
C PHE A 504 -10.30 -6.35 -9.84
N PRO A 505 -11.25 -5.72 -10.54
CA PRO A 505 -11.05 -4.39 -11.11
C PRO A 505 -10.56 -3.41 -10.05
N LEU A 506 -9.65 -2.53 -10.41
CA LEU A 506 -9.05 -1.57 -9.46
C LEU A 506 -10.10 -0.63 -8.86
N GLU A 507 -11.15 -0.32 -9.62
CA GLU A 507 -12.29 0.49 -9.19
C GLU A 507 -12.99 -0.13 -7.96
N VAL A 508 -13.14 -1.45 -7.92
CA VAL A 508 -13.72 -2.16 -6.77
C VAL A 508 -12.88 -1.91 -5.51
N TYR A 509 -11.56 -1.97 -5.63
CA TYR A 509 -10.65 -1.70 -4.53
C TYR A 509 -10.64 -0.22 -4.14
N ILE A 510 -10.60 0.69 -5.11
CA ILE A 510 -10.66 2.14 -4.88
C ILE A 510 -11.93 2.50 -4.09
N ARG A 511 -13.09 1.98 -4.48
CA ARG A 511 -14.37 2.25 -3.82
C ARG A 511 -14.44 1.65 -2.42
N ARG A 512 -13.88 0.45 -2.22
CA ARG A 512 -13.69 -0.15 -0.90
C ARG A 512 -12.85 0.77 0.00
N LEU A 513 -11.71 1.22 -0.45
CA LEU A 513 -10.84 2.11 0.32
C LEU A 513 -11.45 3.49 0.55
N ARG A 514 -12.22 4.02 -0.41
CA ARG A 514 -12.96 5.28 -0.27
C ARG A 514 -13.97 5.20 0.88
N ASN A 515 -14.71 4.10 1.00
CA ASN A 515 -15.65 3.88 2.10
C ASN A 515 -14.92 3.78 3.44
N ILE A 516 -13.81 3.03 3.49
CA ILE A 516 -12.97 2.93 4.69
C ILE A 516 -12.40 4.30 5.07
N ARG A 517 -11.86 5.07 4.11
CA ARG A 517 -11.34 6.42 4.36
C ARG A 517 -12.42 7.35 4.92
N ARG A 518 -13.63 7.30 4.35
CA ARG A 518 -14.76 8.09 4.84
C ARG A 518 -15.08 7.76 6.30
N ALA A 519 -15.14 6.49 6.66
CA ALA A 519 -15.35 6.04 8.03
C ALA A 519 -14.18 6.40 8.97
N VAL A 520 -12.93 6.34 8.49
CA VAL A 520 -11.73 6.79 9.23
C VAL A 520 -11.80 8.28 9.53
N VAL A 521 -12.11 9.11 8.53
CA VAL A 521 -12.26 10.57 8.73
C VAL A 521 -13.35 10.86 9.77
N GLN A 522 -14.52 10.24 9.63
CA GLN A 522 -15.62 10.38 10.60
C GLN A 522 -15.22 9.94 12.02
N LEU A 523 -14.42 8.87 12.15
CA LEU A 523 -13.92 8.42 13.46
C LEU A 523 -12.93 9.43 14.05
N LEU A 524 -12.03 9.99 13.25
CA LEU A 524 -11.07 11.00 13.70
C LEU A 524 -11.76 12.33 14.04
N ASP A 525 -12.78 12.73 13.27
CA ASP A 525 -13.57 13.95 13.55
C ASP A 525 -14.29 13.87 14.90
N ARG A 526 -14.95 12.74 15.21
CA ARG A 526 -15.62 12.55 16.51
C ARG A 526 -14.68 12.23 17.66
N SER A 527 -13.49 11.68 17.36
CA SER A 527 -12.52 11.23 18.38
C SER A 527 -11.07 11.39 17.89
N PRO A 528 -10.53 12.63 17.87
CA PRO A 528 -9.22 12.94 17.27
C PRO A 528 -8.02 12.25 17.94
N LYS A 529 -8.20 11.74 19.17
CA LYS A 529 -7.16 11.02 19.92
C LYS A 529 -7.09 9.52 19.60
N THR A 530 -7.91 9.03 18.67
CA THR A 530 -7.87 7.64 18.21
C THR A 530 -6.63 7.44 17.35
N VAL A 531 -5.86 6.39 17.64
CA VAL A 531 -4.68 6.01 16.82
C VAL A 531 -5.13 5.10 15.71
N ILE A 532 -4.94 5.51 14.46
CA ILE A 532 -5.26 4.70 13.29
C ILE A 532 -3.99 4.43 12.49
N VAL A 533 -3.74 3.16 12.20
CA VAL A 533 -2.56 2.68 11.48
C VAL A 533 -2.98 1.89 10.25
N ILE A 534 -2.42 2.22 9.11
CA ILE A 534 -2.61 1.49 7.86
C ILE A 534 -1.35 0.64 7.60
N ARG A 535 -1.53 -0.67 7.42
CA ARG A 535 -0.47 -1.56 6.95
C ARG A 535 -0.59 -1.72 5.44
N THR A 536 0.48 -1.48 4.72
CA THR A 536 0.52 -1.60 3.25
C THR A 536 0.55 -3.06 2.78
N ALA A 537 0.47 -3.28 1.47
CA ALA A 537 0.71 -4.60 0.87
C ALA A 537 2.16 -5.07 1.11
N ASN A 538 2.48 -6.30 0.73
CA ASN A 538 3.86 -6.79 0.72
C ASN A 538 4.16 -7.67 -0.51
N ALA A 539 5.43 -7.73 -0.90
CA ALA A 539 5.90 -8.64 -1.91
C ALA A 539 5.83 -10.09 -1.42
N GLN A 540 5.62 -11.04 -2.34
CA GLN A 540 5.47 -12.46 -2.02
C GLN A 540 6.22 -13.37 -2.99
N GLU A 541 6.29 -14.65 -2.66
CA GLU A 541 6.77 -15.67 -3.56
C GLU A 541 5.80 -15.87 -4.73
N LEU A 542 6.36 -16.03 -5.94
CA LEU A 542 5.60 -16.19 -7.16
C LEU A 542 5.92 -17.53 -7.82
N GLY A 543 4.88 -18.16 -8.33
CA GLY A 543 4.92 -19.28 -9.26
C GLY A 543 3.94 -19.02 -10.40
N PRO A 544 3.79 -19.93 -11.37
CA PRO A 544 2.91 -19.72 -12.52
C PRO A 544 1.46 -19.37 -12.12
N GLU A 545 0.87 -20.15 -11.22
CA GLU A 545 -0.50 -19.92 -10.77
C GLU A 545 -0.61 -18.65 -9.93
N VAL A 546 0.28 -18.44 -8.95
CA VAL A 546 0.26 -17.24 -8.10
C VAL A 546 0.42 -15.97 -8.93
N SER A 547 1.23 -15.99 -9.97
CA SER A 547 1.41 -14.87 -10.90
C SER A 547 0.11 -14.43 -11.57
N LEU A 548 -0.80 -15.36 -11.87
CA LEU A 548 -2.08 -15.04 -12.52
C LEU A 548 -3.14 -14.48 -11.55
N PHE A 549 -3.06 -14.86 -10.27
CA PHE A 549 -4.11 -14.56 -9.29
C PHE A 549 -3.67 -13.64 -8.16
N ASN A 550 -2.37 -13.47 -7.93
CA ASN A 550 -1.86 -12.67 -6.82
C ASN A 550 -0.42 -12.17 -7.10
N SER A 551 -0.13 -11.76 -8.35
CA SER A 551 1.18 -11.24 -8.73
C SER A 551 1.60 -10.04 -7.89
N ASP A 552 2.91 -9.90 -7.64
CA ASP A 552 3.51 -8.68 -7.09
C ASP A 552 3.19 -7.44 -7.94
N TRP A 553 2.93 -7.59 -9.24
CA TRP A 553 2.52 -6.49 -10.10
C TRP A 553 1.11 -5.98 -9.74
N TYR A 554 0.13 -6.87 -9.50
CA TYR A 554 -1.18 -6.49 -8.98
C TYR A 554 -1.08 -5.85 -7.58
N ASN A 555 -0.28 -6.47 -6.71
CA ASN A 555 -0.12 -6.03 -5.34
C ASN A 555 0.54 -4.65 -5.24
N PHE A 556 1.49 -4.34 -6.13
CA PHE A 556 2.09 -3.01 -6.26
C PHE A 556 1.08 -1.94 -6.64
N GLN A 557 0.13 -2.25 -7.54
CA GLN A 557 -0.95 -1.34 -7.90
C GLN A 557 -1.85 -1.07 -6.69
N LEU A 558 -2.27 -2.13 -5.96
CA LEU A 558 -3.09 -1.98 -4.75
C LEU A 558 -2.37 -1.18 -3.67
N ASP A 559 -1.06 -1.42 -3.47
CA ASP A 559 -0.23 -0.65 -2.54
C ASP A 559 -0.18 0.84 -2.91
N THR A 560 0.00 1.14 -4.18
CA THR A 560 0.02 2.53 -4.69
C THR A 560 -1.31 3.24 -4.48
N ILE A 561 -2.44 2.57 -4.76
CA ILE A 561 -3.79 3.10 -4.50
C ILE A 561 -3.97 3.38 -3.01
N LEU A 562 -3.65 2.41 -2.16
CA LEU A 562 -3.82 2.52 -0.71
C LEU A 562 -3.06 3.73 -0.16
N ARG A 563 -1.80 3.90 -0.52
CA ARG A 563 -0.97 5.03 -0.09
C ARG A 563 -1.55 6.37 -0.54
N LYS A 564 -1.96 6.49 -1.81
CA LYS A 564 -2.58 7.71 -2.34
C LYS A 564 -3.94 8.00 -1.68
N MET A 565 -4.76 6.97 -1.44
CA MET A 565 -6.08 7.09 -0.82
C MET A 565 -6.01 7.65 0.60
N PHE A 566 -5.01 7.28 1.39
CA PHE A 566 -4.82 7.73 2.77
C PHE A 566 -3.82 8.87 2.93
N SER A 567 -3.29 9.41 1.84
CA SER A 567 -2.41 10.60 1.88
C SER A 567 -3.18 11.82 2.39
N GLY A 568 -2.60 12.53 3.37
CA GLY A 568 -3.23 13.70 4.00
C GLY A 568 -4.36 13.39 4.99
N VAL A 569 -4.64 12.11 5.25
CA VAL A 569 -5.54 11.67 6.32
C VAL A 569 -4.70 11.45 7.58
N GLY A 570 -5.15 11.88 8.74
CA GLY A 570 -4.41 11.81 10.00
C GLY A 570 -4.20 10.36 10.51
N VAL A 571 -3.57 9.52 9.72
CA VAL A 571 -3.28 8.10 10.01
C VAL A 571 -1.78 7.81 9.90
N TYR A 572 -1.33 6.78 10.60
CA TYR A 572 0.05 6.30 10.50
C TYR A 572 0.17 5.18 9.45
N LEU A 573 1.38 4.99 8.90
CA LEU A 573 1.64 3.96 7.91
C LEU A 573 2.75 3.01 8.36
N VAL A 574 2.48 1.71 8.35
CA VAL A 574 3.50 0.64 8.40
C VAL A 574 3.78 0.18 6.99
N ASP A 575 4.97 0.51 6.50
CA ASP A 575 5.41 0.23 5.12
C ASP A 575 5.86 -1.22 4.96
N ALA A 576 4.90 -2.14 4.98
CA ALA A 576 5.18 -3.56 4.86
C ALA A 576 5.76 -3.94 3.47
N TRP A 577 5.50 -3.13 2.43
CA TRP A 577 6.08 -3.34 1.10
C TRP A 577 7.59 -3.21 1.12
N GLU A 578 8.11 -2.06 1.57
CA GLU A 578 9.54 -1.85 1.65
C GLU A 578 10.19 -2.76 2.70
N MET A 579 9.53 -2.98 3.85
CA MET A 579 10.04 -3.89 4.89
C MET A 579 10.21 -5.32 4.38
N THR A 580 9.30 -5.82 3.54
CA THR A 580 9.42 -7.16 2.97
C THR A 580 10.44 -7.21 1.84
N LEU A 581 10.43 -6.22 0.94
CA LEU A 581 11.32 -6.18 -0.23
C LEU A 581 12.79 -5.96 0.16
N ALA A 582 13.05 -5.15 1.21
CA ALA A 582 14.40 -4.86 1.70
C ALA A 582 15.04 -6.04 2.44
N HIS A 583 14.25 -6.92 3.05
CA HIS A 583 14.77 -8.02 3.87
C HIS A 583 15.44 -9.09 2.99
N TYR A 584 16.48 -9.74 3.52
CA TYR A 584 17.24 -10.76 2.78
C TYR A 584 16.52 -12.11 2.67
N LEU A 585 15.56 -12.39 3.55
CA LEU A 585 14.76 -13.62 3.51
C LEU A 585 13.88 -13.69 2.25
N PRO A 586 13.47 -14.89 1.83
CA PRO A 586 12.52 -15.06 0.75
C PRO A 586 11.22 -14.28 0.99
N HIS A 587 10.68 -13.69 -0.05
CA HIS A 587 9.40 -13.01 0.03
C HIS A 587 8.28 -14.05 0.19
N LYS A 588 7.36 -13.81 1.14
CA LYS A 588 6.18 -14.66 1.38
C LYS A 588 4.94 -13.80 1.53
N LEU A 589 3.77 -14.33 1.15
CA LEU A 589 2.48 -13.66 1.41
C LEU A 589 2.32 -13.39 2.91
N HIS A 590 2.68 -14.36 3.73
CA HIS A 590 2.81 -14.26 5.18
C HIS A 590 4.29 -14.15 5.53
N PRO A 591 4.84 -12.94 5.71
CA PRO A 591 6.25 -12.73 6.00
C PRO A 591 6.72 -13.50 7.24
N ASP A 592 8.02 -13.81 7.28
CA ASP A 592 8.62 -14.47 8.43
C ASP A 592 8.53 -13.61 9.70
N GLU A 593 8.58 -14.26 10.85
CA GLU A 593 8.35 -13.66 12.16
C GLU A 593 9.21 -12.40 12.42
N VAL A 594 10.47 -12.41 12.01
CA VAL A 594 11.38 -11.25 12.15
C VAL A 594 10.83 -10.01 11.42
N ILE A 595 10.20 -10.18 10.27
CA ILE A 595 9.60 -9.08 9.50
C ILE A 595 8.30 -8.62 10.19
N VAL A 596 7.46 -9.57 10.64
CA VAL A 596 6.23 -9.28 11.38
C VAL A 596 6.53 -8.53 12.68
N LYS A 597 7.56 -8.97 13.41
CA LYS A 597 8.03 -8.27 14.62
C LYS A 597 8.40 -6.81 14.33
N ASN A 598 9.19 -6.55 13.30
CA ASN A 598 9.56 -5.18 12.95
C ASN A 598 8.37 -4.33 12.51
N GLN A 599 7.36 -4.93 11.86
CA GLN A 599 6.09 -4.24 11.56
C GLN A 599 5.35 -3.88 12.85
N LEU A 600 5.32 -4.80 13.82
CA LEU A 600 4.71 -4.56 15.15
C LEU A 600 5.50 -3.55 15.98
N ASP A 601 6.84 -3.57 15.96
CA ASP A 601 7.66 -2.55 16.60
C ASP A 601 7.33 -1.15 16.06
N MET A 602 7.11 -1.05 14.75
CA MET A 602 6.70 0.19 14.10
C MET A 602 5.28 0.60 14.49
N PHE A 603 4.33 -0.34 14.47
CA PHE A 603 2.95 -0.14 14.93
C PHE A 603 2.90 0.34 16.39
N LEU A 604 3.57 -0.38 17.28
CA LEU A 604 3.62 -0.04 18.72
C LEU A 604 4.35 1.29 18.98
N SER A 605 5.33 1.66 18.14
CA SER A 605 5.97 2.98 18.24
C SER A 605 5.02 4.14 17.90
N PHE A 606 4.00 3.91 17.07
CA PHE A 606 2.94 4.90 16.83
C PHE A 606 1.93 4.95 17.99
N VAL A 607 1.67 3.81 18.63
CA VAL A 607 0.77 3.72 19.79
C VAL A 607 1.40 4.31 21.05
N CYS A 608 2.71 4.09 21.23
CA CYS A 608 3.50 4.51 22.39
C CYS A 608 4.79 5.20 21.91
N PRO A 609 4.68 6.44 21.43
CA PRO A 609 5.83 7.18 20.95
C PRO A 609 6.84 7.39 22.11
N LEU A 610 8.13 7.47 21.74
CA LEU A 610 9.16 7.89 22.71
C LEU A 610 8.82 9.31 23.16
N GLU A 611 8.82 9.54 24.45
CA GLU A 611 8.77 10.91 24.98
C GLU A 611 10.01 11.66 24.49
N THR A 612 9.75 12.78 23.79
CA THR A 612 10.79 13.64 23.19
C THR A 612 11.40 14.57 24.22
#